data_8549f1e26cc5b26730b716ac029b1856
#
_entry.id   8549f1e26cc5b26730b716ac029b1856
#
_cell.length_a   1.000
_cell.length_b   1.000
_cell.length_c   1.000
_cell.angle_alpha   90.00
_cell.angle_beta   90.00
_cell.angle_gamma   90.00
#
_symmetry.space_group_name_H-M   'P 1'
#
loop_
_entity.id
_entity.type
_entity.pdbx_description
1 polymer ?
#
loop_
_entity_poly.entity_id
_entity_poly.type
_entity_poly.pdbx_seq_one_letter_code
_entity_poly.pdbx_strand_id
1 'polypeptide(L)'
;MAKVELTTRRRNFIVAVMLISAFVAILNQTLLNTALPSIMRELNINESTSQWLVTGFMLVNGVMIPLTAYLMDRIKTRPLYLAAMGTFLLGSIVAALAPNFGVLMLARVIQAMGAGVLMPLMQFTLFTLFSKEHRGFAMGLAGLVIQFAPAIGPTATGLIIDQASWRVPFIIILGIAILAFVFGLVSISSYNEVKYTKLDKRSVMYSTIGFGLMLYAFSSAGDLGFTSPIVIGALILSMVIIYLFIRRQFNITNALLNLRVFKNRTFALCTISSMIIMMSMVRPALLIPLYVQNSLSLSALLSGLVIMPGAIINGIMSVFTGKFYDKYGPRPLIYTGFTILTITTIMLCFLHTDTSYTYLIVVYAIRMFSVSLLMMPINTTGINSLRNEEISHGTAIMNFGRVMAGSLGTALMVTLMSFGAKIFLSTSPSHLTATEIKQQSIAIGVDISFAFVAVLVMAAYVIALFIREPKEIESNRRKF
;
A
#
# COMPACT_ATOMS: atom_id res chain seq x y z
N MET A 1 11.87 25.40 -14.55
CA MET A 1 10.86 24.49 -15.16
C MET A 1 10.01 25.31 -16.12
N ALA A 2 10.10 25.08 -17.43
CA ALA A 2 9.09 25.60 -18.33
C ALA A 2 7.75 24.96 -17.93
N LYS A 3 6.79 25.76 -17.46
CA LYS A 3 5.41 25.32 -17.30
C LYS A 3 4.93 24.86 -18.67
N VAL A 4 4.81 23.57 -18.89
CA VAL A 4 4.06 23.08 -20.04
C VAL A 4 2.62 23.50 -19.79
N GLU A 5 2.18 24.58 -20.42
CA GLU A 5 0.79 25.05 -20.34
C GLU A 5 -0.09 24.02 -21.06
N LEU A 6 -0.48 23.01 -20.32
CA LEU A 6 -1.48 22.05 -20.77
C LEU A 6 -2.86 22.68 -20.61
N THR A 7 -3.70 22.57 -21.64
CA THR A 7 -5.11 22.89 -21.48
C THR A 7 -5.71 22.03 -20.37
N THR A 8 -6.65 22.58 -19.61
CA THR A 8 -7.32 21.85 -18.49
C THR A 8 -7.87 20.50 -18.94
N ARG A 9 -8.43 20.42 -20.15
CA ARG A 9 -8.95 19.18 -20.75
C ARG A 9 -7.86 18.13 -20.94
N ARG A 10 -6.69 18.52 -21.47
CA ARG A 10 -5.57 17.61 -21.69
C ARG A 10 -4.95 17.14 -20.37
N ARG A 11 -4.79 18.05 -19.39
CA ARG A 11 -4.34 17.70 -18.04
C ARG A 11 -5.25 16.67 -17.41
N ASN A 12 -6.56 16.91 -17.41
CA ASN A 12 -7.53 16.00 -16.79
C ASN A 12 -7.53 14.62 -17.47
N PHE A 13 -7.33 14.57 -18.77
CA PHE A 13 -7.24 13.31 -19.50
C PHE A 13 -5.96 12.52 -19.14
N ILE A 14 -4.80 13.19 -19.06
CA ILE A 14 -3.56 12.55 -18.57
C ILE A 14 -3.76 11.99 -17.16
N VAL A 15 -4.37 12.77 -16.28
CA VAL A 15 -4.66 12.35 -14.90
C VAL A 15 -5.56 11.11 -14.87
N ALA A 16 -6.63 11.09 -15.66
CA ALA A 16 -7.53 9.94 -15.76
C ALA A 16 -6.80 8.67 -16.22
N VAL A 17 -5.96 8.77 -17.25
CA VAL A 17 -5.17 7.64 -17.77
C VAL A 17 -4.20 7.13 -16.68
N MET A 18 -3.51 8.01 -15.97
CA MET A 18 -2.61 7.63 -14.87
C MET A 18 -3.36 6.94 -13.72
N LEU A 19 -4.53 7.47 -13.34
CA LEU A 19 -5.37 6.90 -12.28
C LEU A 19 -5.90 5.53 -12.67
N ILE A 20 -6.37 5.33 -13.91
CA ILE A 20 -6.84 4.04 -14.43
C ILE A 20 -5.68 3.03 -14.44
N SER A 21 -4.49 3.43 -14.88
CA SER A 21 -3.31 2.56 -14.90
C SER A 21 -2.92 2.09 -13.49
N ALA A 22 -2.92 3.00 -12.52
CA ALA A 22 -2.66 2.67 -11.12
C ALA A 22 -3.78 1.77 -10.54
N PHE A 23 -5.04 2.06 -10.85
CA PHE A 23 -6.19 1.24 -10.46
C PHE A 23 -6.04 -0.21 -10.91
N VAL A 24 -5.74 -0.41 -12.18
CA VAL A 24 -5.55 -1.75 -12.77
C VAL A 24 -4.38 -2.49 -12.12
N ALA A 25 -3.27 -1.81 -11.85
CA ALA A 25 -2.11 -2.40 -11.18
C ALA A 25 -2.44 -2.86 -9.74
N ILE A 26 -3.20 -2.05 -8.98
CA ILE A 26 -3.62 -2.39 -7.61
C ILE A 26 -4.69 -3.49 -7.64
N LEU A 27 -5.65 -3.38 -8.54
CA LEU A 27 -6.70 -4.39 -8.71
C LEU A 27 -6.09 -5.76 -9.03
N ASN A 28 -5.11 -5.83 -9.94
CA ASN A 28 -4.38 -7.05 -10.28
C ASN A 28 -3.64 -7.68 -9.08
N GLN A 29 -3.19 -6.86 -8.13
CA GLN A 29 -2.56 -7.35 -6.91
C GLN A 29 -3.57 -8.04 -5.98
N THR A 30 -4.79 -7.49 -5.87
CA THR A 30 -5.78 -7.93 -4.89
C THR A 30 -6.67 -9.06 -5.37
N LEU A 31 -6.94 -9.12 -6.69
CA LEU A 31 -7.82 -10.15 -7.27
C LEU A 31 -7.22 -11.56 -7.17
N LEU A 32 -5.89 -11.68 -7.17
CA LEU A 32 -5.22 -12.97 -7.11
C LEU A 32 -5.52 -13.72 -5.80
N ASN A 33 -5.62 -13.00 -4.67
CA ASN A 33 -5.89 -13.62 -3.37
C ASN A 33 -7.18 -14.47 -3.39
N THR A 34 -8.20 -13.99 -4.08
CA THR A 34 -9.47 -14.70 -4.23
C THR A 34 -9.39 -15.85 -5.25
N ALA A 35 -8.49 -15.73 -6.23
CA ALA A 35 -8.29 -16.73 -7.27
C ALA A 35 -7.42 -17.93 -6.83
N LEU A 36 -6.63 -17.78 -5.75
CA LEU A 36 -5.67 -18.81 -5.31
C LEU A 36 -6.27 -20.21 -5.18
N PRO A 37 -7.44 -20.43 -4.52
CA PRO A 37 -7.98 -21.79 -4.38
C PRO A 37 -8.31 -22.45 -5.73
N SER A 38 -8.78 -21.68 -6.71
CA SER A 38 -9.09 -22.18 -8.05
C SER A 38 -7.81 -22.48 -8.85
N ILE A 39 -6.78 -21.63 -8.70
CA ILE A 39 -5.45 -21.85 -9.29
C ILE A 39 -4.80 -23.12 -8.70
N MET A 40 -4.87 -23.29 -7.37
CA MET A 40 -4.33 -24.47 -6.69
C MET A 40 -4.93 -25.78 -7.23
N ARG A 41 -6.25 -25.79 -7.40
CA ARG A 41 -6.97 -26.96 -7.94
C ARG A 41 -6.60 -27.27 -9.38
N GLU A 42 -6.58 -26.25 -10.25
CA GLU A 42 -6.32 -26.44 -11.67
C GLU A 42 -4.86 -26.76 -11.99
N LEU A 43 -3.92 -26.07 -11.31
CA LEU A 43 -2.48 -26.28 -11.53
C LEU A 43 -1.89 -27.40 -10.63
N ASN A 44 -2.70 -28.03 -9.79
CA ASN A 44 -2.33 -29.10 -8.87
C ASN A 44 -1.11 -28.72 -7.98
N ILE A 45 -1.18 -27.52 -7.36
CA ILE A 45 -0.15 -26.98 -6.47
C ILE A 45 -0.68 -26.84 -5.04
N ASN A 46 0.22 -26.92 -4.07
CA ASN A 46 -0.11 -26.75 -2.66
C ASN A 46 -0.23 -25.25 -2.29
N GLU A 47 -0.76 -24.97 -1.09
CA GLU A 47 -0.97 -23.63 -0.57
C GLU A 47 0.33 -22.83 -0.47
N SER A 48 1.40 -23.42 0.08
CA SER A 48 2.70 -22.76 0.20
C SER A 48 3.28 -22.33 -1.16
N THR A 49 3.16 -23.17 -2.19
CA THR A 49 3.58 -22.84 -3.55
C THR A 49 2.72 -21.71 -4.13
N SER A 50 1.40 -21.76 -3.93
CA SER A 50 0.49 -20.74 -4.45
C SER A 50 0.73 -19.35 -3.85
N GLN A 51 1.11 -19.26 -2.57
CA GLN A 51 1.44 -18.02 -1.88
C GLN A 51 2.60 -17.26 -2.55
N TRP A 52 3.52 -17.97 -3.24
CA TRP A 52 4.59 -17.32 -3.97
C TRP A 52 4.10 -16.42 -5.11
N LEU A 53 2.92 -16.69 -5.69
CA LEU A 53 2.33 -15.80 -6.70
C LEU A 53 2.00 -14.41 -6.14
N VAL A 54 1.65 -14.32 -4.86
CA VAL A 54 1.39 -13.05 -4.17
C VAL A 54 2.68 -12.47 -3.63
N THR A 55 3.46 -13.25 -2.89
CA THR A 55 4.70 -12.81 -2.24
C THR A 55 5.73 -12.38 -3.28
N GLY A 56 5.93 -13.16 -4.33
CA GLY A 56 6.86 -12.81 -5.41
C GLY A 56 6.50 -11.53 -6.13
N PHE A 57 5.21 -11.31 -6.39
CA PHE A 57 4.74 -10.02 -6.93
C PHE A 57 5.06 -8.86 -5.98
N MET A 58 4.78 -9.00 -4.68
CA MET A 58 5.06 -7.95 -3.69
C MET A 58 6.55 -7.66 -3.55
N LEU A 59 7.40 -8.69 -3.57
CA LEU A 59 8.85 -8.56 -3.52
C LEU A 59 9.38 -7.75 -4.72
N VAL A 60 9.02 -8.17 -5.94
CA VAL A 60 9.47 -7.47 -7.16
C VAL A 60 8.93 -6.06 -7.21
N ASN A 61 7.64 -5.84 -6.89
CA ASN A 61 7.04 -4.52 -6.82
C ASN A 61 7.81 -3.62 -5.84
N GLY A 62 8.06 -4.10 -4.61
CA GLY A 62 8.79 -3.35 -3.59
C GLY A 62 10.22 -2.98 -4.01
N VAL A 63 10.93 -3.89 -4.68
CA VAL A 63 12.28 -3.65 -5.21
C VAL A 63 12.27 -2.63 -6.36
N MET A 64 11.21 -2.60 -7.18
CA MET A 64 11.10 -1.65 -8.29
C MET A 64 10.85 -0.21 -7.84
N ILE A 65 10.23 0.02 -6.68
CA ILE A 65 9.89 1.37 -6.21
C ILE A 65 11.14 2.27 -6.03
N PRO A 66 12.23 1.86 -5.34
CA PRO A 66 13.45 2.66 -5.27
C PRO A 66 14.09 2.91 -6.64
N LEU A 67 14.06 1.93 -7.53
CA LEU A 67 14.57 2.08 -8.90
C LEU A 67 13.76 3.10 -9.70
N THR A 68 12.46 3.20 -9.42
CA THR A 68 11.55 4.13 -10.11
C THR A 68 11.93 5.59 -9.91
N ALA A 69 12.47 5.98 -8.74
CA ALA A 69 12.97 7.33 -8.50
C ALA A 69 14.06 7.71 -9.52
N TYR A 70 15.03 6.83 -9.71
CA TYR A 70 16.09 7.01 -10.71
C TYR A 70 15.53 7.03 -12.14
N LEU A 71 14.58 6.13 -12.46
CA LEU A 71 13.97 6.09 -13.78
C LEU A 71 13.21 7.37 -14.10
N MET A 72 12.48 7.94 -13.13
CA MET A 72 11.75 9.21 -13.28
C MET A 72 12.69 10.41 -13.49
N ASP A 73 13.89 10.38 -12.92
CA ASP A 73 14.89 11.43 -13.13
C ASP A 73 15.60 11.30 -14.49
N ARG A 74 15.72 10.08 -15.02
CA ARG A 74 16.51 9.82 -16.25
C ARG A 74 15.67 9.68 -17.51
N ILE A 75 14.45 9.20 -17.38
CA ILE A 75 13.58 8.91 -18.52
C ILE A 75 12.43 9.91 -18.52
N LYS A 76 12.11 10.44 -19.70
CA LYS A 76 10.95 11.31 -19.87
C LYS A 76 9.67 10.55 -19.51
N THR A 77 8.68 11.27 -18.96
CA THR A 77 7.44 10.67 -18.42
C THR A 77 6.73 9.77 -19.43
N ARG A 78 6.61 10.19 -20.69
CA ARG A 78 5.92 9.41 -21.72
C ARG A 78 6.59 8.04 -21.99
N PRO A 79 7.87 7.94 -22.38
CA PRO A 79 8.50 6.64 -22.60
C PRO A 79 8.56 5.78 -21.35
N LEU A 80 8.72 6.37 -20.15
CA LEU A 80 8.69 5.63 -18.90
C LEU A 80 7.32 5.00 -18.63
N TYR A 81 6.24 5.77 -18.84
CA TYR A 81 4.88 5.25 -18.71
C TYR A 81 4.61 4.12 -19.71
N LEU A 82 4.97 4.32 -20.98
CA LEU A 82 4.74 3.30 -22.02
C LEU A 82 5.53 2.03 -21.74
N ALA A 83 6.76 2.15 -21.28
CA ALA A 83 7.58 0.99 -20.89
C ALA A 83 6.94 0.25 -19.69
N ALA A 84 6.54 0.98 -18.63
CA ALA A 84 5.94 0.38 -17.45
C ALA A 84 4.60 -0.29 -17.76
N MET A 85 3.72 0.40 -18.50
CA MET A 85 2.41 -0.13 -18.86
C MET A 85 2.53 -1.26 -19.89
N GLY A 86 3.47 -1.17 -20.85
CA GLY A 86 3.78 -2.23 -21.80
C GLY A 86 4.32 -3.50 -21.12
N THR A 87 5.21 -3.34 -20.14
CA THR A 87 5.69 -4.45 -19.30
C THR A 87 4.54 -5.10 -18.51
N PHE A 88 3.67 -4.30 -17.90
CA PHE A 88 2.50 -4.79 -17.20
C PHE A 88 1.54 -5.55 -18.13
N LEU A 89 1.30 -5.03 -19.35
CA LEU A 89 0.49 -5.69 -20.38
C LEU A 89 1.09 -7.03 -20.80
N LEU A 90 2.39 -7.06 -21.08
CA LEU A 90 3.08 -8.30 -21.46
C LEU A 90 2.90 -9.37 -20.37
N GLY A 91 3.13 -8.99 -19.12
CA GLY A 91 2.89 -9.89 -17.98
C GLY A 91 1.43 -10.33 -17.87
N SER A 92 0.46 -9.47 -18.19
CA SER A 92 -0.96 -9.81 -18.14
C SER A 92 -1.37 -10.78 -19.27
N ILE A 93 -0.79 -10.65 -20.46
CA ILE A 93 -0.97 -11.62 -21.56
C ILE A 93 -0.42 -12.98 -21.14
N VAL A 94 0.81 -13.01 -20.61
CA VAL A 94 1.45 -14.26 -20.18
C VAL A 94 0.64 -14.91 -19.04
N ALA A 95 0.09 -14.13 -18.11
CA ALA A 95 -0.75 -14.65 -17.02
C ALA A 95 -2.06 -15.26 -17.54
N ALA A 96 -2.74 -14.61 -18.47
CA ALA A 96 -3.99 -15.10 -19.06
C ALA A 96 -3.79 -16.43 -19.83
N LEU A 97 -2.61 -16.62 -20.41
CA LEU A 97 -2.26 -17.80 -21.21
C LEU A 97 -1.45 -18.86 -20.42
N ALA A 98 -1.20 -18.65 -19.11
CA ALA A 98 -0.31 -19.49 -18.33
C ALA A 98 -0.82 -20.95 -18.22
N PRO A 99 -0.05 -21.94 -18.73
CA PRO A 99 -0.41 -23.34 -18.67
C PRO A 99 0.01 -24.02 -17.35
N ASN A 100 0.95 -23.43 -16.60
CA ASN A 100 1.51 -24.00 -15.38
C ASN A 100 1.96 -22.89 -14.40
N PHE A 101 2.31 -23.31 -13.18
CA PHE A 101 2.76 -22.41 -12.12
C PHE A 101 4.00 -21.59 -12.53
N GLY A 102 4.99 -22.18 -13.17
CA GLY A 102 6.24 -21.49 -13.54
C GLY A 102 6.00 -20.32 -14.48
N VAL A 103 5.16 -20.52 -15.52
CA VAL A 103 4.78 -19.46 -16.46
C VAL A 103 3.93 -18.39 -15.76
N LEU A 104 3.01 -18.81 -14.89
CA LEU A 104 2.20 -17.86 -14.12
C LEU A 104 3.08 -17.03 -13.16
N MET A 105 4.06 -17.65 -12.51
CA MET A 105 5.03 -16.95 -11.65
C MET A 105 5.87 -15.95 -12.44
N LEU A 106 6.37 -16.34 -13.62
CA LEU A 106 7.08 -15.41 -14.52
C LEU A 106 6.19 -14.23 -14.93
N ALA A 107 4.94 -14.49 -15.26
CA ALA A 107 3.97 -13.46 -15.57
C ALA A 107 3.80 -12.47 -14.41
N ARG A 108 3.72 -12.95 -13.17
CA ARG A 108 3.61 -12.13 -11.96
C ARG A 108 4.85 -11.26 -11.73
N VAL A 109 6.03 -11.77 -11.99
CA VAL A 109 7.28 -10.99 -11.93
C VAL A 109 7.25 -9.85 -12.96
N ILE A 110 6.88 -10.13 -14.21
CA ILE A 110 6.79 -9.13 -15.26
C ILE A 110 5.72 -8.07 -14.94
N GLN A 111 4.54 -8.48 -14.47
CA GLN A 111 3.49 -7.56 -14.02
C GLN A 111 3.97 -6.64 -12.88
N ALA A 112 4.67 -7.20 -11.89
CA ALA A 112 5.18 -6.48 -10.73
C ALA A 112 6.23 -5.43 -11.12
N MET A 113 7.08 -5.71 -12.11
CA MET A 113 8.04 -4.73 -12.65
C MET A 113 7.32 -3.50 -13.21
N GLY A 114 6.26 -3.69 -13.98
CA GLY A 114 5.44 -2.59 -14.49
C GLY A 114 4.69 -1.84 -13.39
N ALA A 115 3.99 -2.57 -12.53
CA ALA A 115 3.19 -2.02 -11.42
C ALA A 115 4.02 -1.17 -10.45
N GLY A 116 5.25 -1.61 -10.11
CA GLY A 116 6.16 -0.89 -9.22
C GLY A 116 6.58 0.48 -9.73
N VAL A 117 6.51 0.70 -11.03
CA VAL A 117 6.75 2.01 -11.64
C VAL A 117 5.47 2.85 -11.70
N LEU A 118 4.33 2.25 -12.02
CA LEU A 118 3.08 2.99 -12.29
C LEU A 118 2.60 3.81 -11.11
N MET A 119 2.66 3.28 -9.88
CA MET A 119 2.18 3.96 -8.69
C MET A 119 3.00 5.23 -8.35
N PRO A 120 4.33 5.17 -8.17
CA PRO A 120 5.11 6.38 -7.94
C PRO A 120 5.03 7.36 -9.11
N LEU A 121 4.97 6.88 -10.36
CA LEU A 121 4.86 7.71 -11.54
C LEU A 121 3.51 8.46 -11.60
N MET A 122 2.40 7.82 -11.24
CA MET A 122 1.10 8.47 -11.10
C MET A 122 1.18 9.62 -10.07
N GLN A 123 1.69 9.36 -8.87
CA GLN A 123 1.80 10.39 -7.84
C GLN A 123 2.73 11.53 -8.26
N PHE A 124 3.88 11.22 -8.83
CA PHE A 124 4.81 12.21 -9.38
C PHE A 124 4.12 13.09 -10.43
N THR A 125 3.35 12.48 -11.34
CA THR A 125 2.58 13.20 -12.36
C THR A 125 1.58 14.16 -11.73
N LEU A 126 0.81 13.71 -10.74
CA LEU A 126 -0.14 14.56 -10.02
C LEU A 126 0.54 15.75 -9.34
N PHE A 127 1.66 15.50 -8.64
CA PHE A 127 2.42 16.58 -8.00
C PHE A 127 3.06 17.56 -8.99
N THR A 128 3.34 17.13 -10.21
CA THR A 128 3.95 17.97 -11.26
C THR A 128 2.92 18.78 -12.02
N LEU A 129 1.76 18.20 -12.33
CA LEU A 129 0.71 18.83 -13.15
C LEU A 129 -0.22 19.75 -12.35
N PHE A 130 -0.30 19.60 -11.04
CA PHE A 130 -1.10 20.46 -10.18
C PHE A 130 -0.22 21.44 -9.40
N SER A 131 -0.72 22.68 -9.28
CA SER A 131 -0.09 23.67 -8.40
C SER A 131 -0.20 23.23 -6.93
N LYS A 132 0.68 23.73 -6.07
CA LYS A 132 0.75 23.35 -4.65
C LYS A 132 -0.61 23.48 -3.94
N GLU A 133 -1.42 24.45 -4.34
CA GLU A 133 -2.74 24.78 -3.79
C GLU A 133 -3.82 23.75 -4.17
N HIS A 134 -3.64 23.01 -5.26
CA HIS A 134 -4.60 22.02 -5.78
C HIS A 134 -4.11 20.57 -5.70
N ARG A 135 -2.95 20.34 -5.11
CA ARG A 135 -2.38 18.99 -4.94
C ARG A 135 -3.20 18.12 -4.01
N GLY A 136 -3.92 18.74 -3.07
CA GLY A 136 -4.81 18.05 -2.18
C GLY A 136 -5.92 17.32 -2.93
N PHE A 137 -6.64 18.01 -3.78
CA PHE A 137 -7.68 17.41 -4.63
C PHE A 137 -7.10 16.29 -5.52
N ALA A 138 -5.98 16.56 -6.18
CA ALA A 138 -5.33 15.57 -7.06
C ALA A 138 -4.94 14.29 -6.31
N MET A 139 -4.36 14.44 -5.12
CA MET A 139 -4.02 13.29 -4.27
C MET A 139 -5.24 12.62 -3.64
N GLY A 140 -6.33 13.34 -3.46
CA GLY A 140 -7.63 12.78 -3.08
C GLY A 140 -8.16 11.81 -4.14
N LEU A 141 -8.04 12.15 -5.44
CA LEU A 141 -8.36 11.25 -6.55
C LEU A 141 -7.45 10.00 -6.55
N ALA A 142 -6.14 10.17 -6.29
CA ALA A 142 -5.25 9.03 -6.12
C ALA A 142 -5.67 8.14 -4.94
N GLY A 143 -6.04 8.76 -3.82
CA GLY A 143 -6.55 8.04 -2.65
C GLY A 143 -7.80 7.23 -2.94
N LEU A 144 -8.76 7.78 -3.70
CA LEU A 144 -9.93 7.04 -4.16
C LEU A 144 -9.53 5.77 -4.91
N VAL A 145 -8.64 5.89 -5.89
CA VAL A 145 -8.16 4.74 -6.68
C VAL A 145 -7.46 3.69 -5.81
N ILE A 146 -6.57 4.13 -4.93
CA ILE A 146 -5.77 3.25 -4.06
C ILE A 146 -6.66 2.45 -3.09
N GLN A 147 -7.75 3.06 -2.63
CA GLN A 147 -8.62 2.43 -1.64
C GLN A 147 -9.79 1.65 -2.26
N PHE A 148 -10.25 2.08 -3.43
CA PHE A 148 -11.39 1.45 -4.10
C PHE A 148 -11.01 0.14 -4.79
N ALA A 149 -9.79 0.06 -5.35
CA ALA A 149 -9.34 -1.15 -6.03
C ALA A 149 -9.28 -2.40 -5.11
N PRO A 150 -8.70 -2.34 -3.89
CA PRO A 150 -8.74 -3.47 -2.97
C PRO A 150 -10.13 -3.81 -2.43
N ALA A 151 -11.05 -2.85 -2.41
CA ALA A 151 -12.42 -3.07 -1.95
C ALA A 151 -13.25 -3.86 -2.97
N ILE A 152 -13.09 -3.53 -4.26
CA ILE A 152 -13.83 -4.18 -5.36
C ILE A 152 -13.18 -5.51 -5.75
N GLY A 153 -11.85 -5.59 -5.71
CA GLY A 153 -11.08 -6.72 -6.22
C GLY A 153 -11.60 -8.08 -5.77
N PRO A 154 -11.63 -8.39 -4.47
CA PRO A 154 -12.08 -9.69 -3.98
C PRO A 154 -13.53 -10.02 -4.35
N THR A 155 -14.44 -9.03 -4.21
CA THR A 155 -15.87 -9.23 -4.49
C THR A 155 -16.13 -9.50 -5.98
N ALA A 156 -15.57 -8.66 -6.87
CA ALA A 156 -15.70 -8.85 -8.31
C ALA A 156 -15.07 -10.15 -8.78
N THR A 157 -13.90 -10.50 -8.23
CA THR A 157 -13.22 -11.73 -8.57
C THR A 157 -13.97 -12.96 -8.10
N GLY A 158 -14.50 -12.94 -6.87
CA GLY A 158 -15.30 -14.03 -6.33
C GLY A 158 -16.49 -14.34 -7.23
N LEU A 159 -17.28 -13.32 -7.58
CA LEU A 159 -18.45 -13.47 -8.46
C LEU A 159 -18.07 -14.02 -9.85
N ILE A 160 -16.92 -13.64 -10.39
CA ILE A 160 -16.47 -14.11 -11.71
C ILE A 160 -15.99 -15.56 -11.62
N ILE A 161 -15.21 -15.92 -10.59
CA ILE A 161 -14.61 -17.27 -10.47
C ILE A 161 -15.68 -18.32 -10.14
N ASP A 162 -16.75 -17.95 -9.45
CA ASP A 162 -17.88 -18.87 -9.19
C ASP A 162 -18.58 -19.34 -10.48
N GLN A 163 -18.50 -18.55 -11.56
CA GLN A 163 -19.17 -18.81 -12.83
C GLN A 163 -18.21 -19.10 -13.99
N ALA A 164 -16.91 -18.80 -13.82
CA ALA A 164 -15.93 -18.86 -14.90
C ALA A 164 -14.53 -19.28 -14.39
N SER A 165 -13.59 -19.47 -15.30
CA SER A 165 -12.18 -19.76 -14.96
C SER A 165 -11.51 -18.62 -14.23
N TRP A 166 -10.54 -18.92 -13.34
CA TRP A 166 -9.65 -17.95 -12.70
C TRP A 166 -8.85 -17.08 -13.69
N ARG A 167 -8.81 -17.45 -14.96
CA ARG A 167 -8.18 -16.64 -16.04
C ARG A 167 -9.01 -15.42 -16.42
N VAL A 168 -10.33 -15.48 -16.27
CA VAL A 168 -11.24 -14.41 -16.70
C VAL A 168 -10.95 -13.07 -16.02
N PRO A 169 -10.70 -12.97 -14.70
CA PRO A 169 -10.24 -11.75 -14.07
C PRO A 169 -8.97 -11.16 -14.70
N PHE A 170 -7.99 -11.99 -15.09
CA PHE A 170 -6.79 -11.53 -15.79
C PHE A 170 -7.07 -10.99 -17.19
N ILE A 171 -8.02 -11.61 -17.91
CA ILE A 171 -8.46 -11.13 -19.23
C ILE A 171 -9.18 -9.78 -19.12
N ILE A 172 -10.00 -9.59 -18.10
CA ILE A 172 -10.66 -8.29 -17.85
C ILE A 172 -9.63 -7.20 -17.55
N ILE A 173 -8.67 -7.49 -16.67
CA ILE A 173 -7.55 -6.58 -16.38
C ILE A 173 -6.76 -6.26 -17.63
N LEU A 174 -6.46 -7.27 -18.46
CA LEU A 174 -5.76 -7.08 -19.72
C LEU A 174 -6.53 -6.11 -20.64
N GLY A 175 -7.85 -6.27 -20.76
CA GLY A 175 -8.69 -5.38 -21.57
C GLY A 175 -8.61 -3.91 -21.09
N ILE A 176 -8.74 -3.67 -19.79
CA ILE A 176 -8.64 -2.33 -19.22
C ILE A 176 -7.22 -1.76 -19.39
N ALA A 177 -6.21 -2.61 -19.22
CA ALA A 177 -4.80 -2.23 -19.37
C ALA A 177 -4.46 -1.86 -20.84
N ILE A 178 -5.01 -2.57 -21.82
CA ILE A 178 -4.89 -2.22 -23.26
C ILE A 178 -5.49 -0.83 -23.50
N LEU A 179 -6.69 -0.56 -23.00
CA LEU A 179 -7.33 0.75 -23.14
C LEU A 179 -6.46 1.86 -22.51
N ALA A 180 -5.96 1.63 -21.28
CA ALA A 180 -5.07 2.59 -20.62
C ALA A 180 -3.78 2.82 -21.41
N PHE A 181 -3.19 1.77 -21.98
CA PHE A 181 -1.99 1.88 -22.83
C PHE A 181 -2.25 2.69 -24.10
N VAL A 182 -3.32 2.38 -24.83
CA VAL A 182 -3.71 3.07 -26.07
C VAL A 182 -4.00 4.55 -25.79
N PHE A 183 -4.79 4.85 -24.76
CA PHE A 183 -5.02 6.24 -24.37
C PHE A 183 -3.73 6.93 -23.91
N GLY A 184 -2.84 6.21 -23.24
CA GLY A 184 -1.53 6.72 -22.86
C GLY A 184 -0.62 7.06 -24.04
N LEU A 185 -0.65 6.27 -25.13
CA LEU A 185 0.08 6.58 -26.37
C LEU A 185 -0.29 7.94 -26.96
N VAL A 186 -1.58 8.30 -26.88
CA VAL A 186 -2.10 9.53 -27.49
C VAL A 186 -2.00 10.73 -26.54
N SER A 187 -2.24 10.52 -25.23
CA SER A 187 -2.44 11.63 -24.28
C SER A 187 -1.19 12.02 -23.51
N ILE A 188 -0.35 11.05 -23.12
CA ILE A 188 0.76 11.34 -22.22
C ILE A 188 1.87 12.07 -22.95
N SER A 189 2.21 13.24 -22.41
CA SER A 189 3.34 14.08 -22.83
C SER A 189 4.48 13.96 -21.81
N SER A 190 5.68 14.31 -22.25
CA SER A 190 6.82 14.41 -21.34
C SER A 190 6.87 15.83 -20.77
N TYR A 191 6.77 15.96 -19.46
CA TYR A 191 6.76 17.21 -18.71
C TYR A 191 7.85 17.30 -17.63
N ASN A 192 8.67 16.25 -17.49
CA ASN A 192 9.84 16.27 -16.62
C ASN A 192 11.12 16.59 -17.40
N GLU A 193 12.03 17.28 -16.74
CA GLU A 193 13.41 17.47 -17.20
C GLU A 193 14.22 16.24 -16.82
N VAL A 194 15.05 15.79 -17.74
CA VAL A 194 15.85 14.58 -17.59
C VAL A 194 17.27 14.95 -17.15
N LYS A 195 17.75 14.30 -16.11
CA LYS A 195 19.13 14.40 -15.63
C LYS A 195 19.96 13.26 -16.21
N TYR A 196 20.98 13.58 -16.99
CA TYR A 196 21.91 12.57 -17.52
C TYR A 196 22.90 12.11 -16.44
N THR A 197 22.45 11.18 -15.60
CA THR A 197 23.27 10.58 -14.54
C THR A 197 23.60 9.13 -14.90
N LYS A 198 24.83 8.68 -14.58
CA LYS A 198 25.19 7.26 -14.75
C LYS A 198 24.55 6.42 -13.66
N LEU A 199 23.96 5.27 -14.06
CA LEU A 199 23.40 4.31 -13.11
C LEU A 199 24.51 3.70 -12.25
N ASP A 200 24.41 3.86 -10.95
CA ASP A 200 25.27 3.15 -10.02
C ASP A 200 24.80 1.72 -9.81
N LYS A 201 25.37 0.78 -10.57
CA LYS A 201 25.03 -0.65 -10.52
C LYS A 201 25.13 -1.25 -9.12
N ARG A 202 26.09 -0.79 -8.30
CA ARG A 202 26.26 -1.25 -6.91
C ARG A 202 25.10 -0.82 -6.03
N SER A 203 24.60 0.41 -6.19
CA SER A 203 23.41 0.88 -5.48
C SER A 203 22.18 0.09 -5.86
N VAL A 204 22.01 -0.24 -7.14
CA VAL A 204 20.89 -1.10 -7.59
C VAL A 204 20.99 -2.49 -6.96
N MET A 205 22.17 -3.10 -6.97
CA MET A 205 22.40 -4.41 -6.36
C MET A 205 22.09 -4.40 -4.85
N TYR A 206 22.62 -3.43 -4.11
CA TYR A 206 22.35 -3.31 -2.67
C TYR A 206 20.88 -3.03 -2.37
N SER A 207 20.22 -2.18 -3.16
CA SER A 207 18.79 -1.92 -3.03
C SER A 207 17.96 -3.19 -3.29
N THR A 208 18.21 -3.87 -4.42
CA THR A 208 17.47 -5.07 -4.81
C THR A 208 17.62 -6.19 -3.79
N ILE A 209 18.86 -6.52 -3.41
CA ILE A 209 19.13 -7.63 -2.48
C ILE A 209 18.71 -7.25 -1.06
N GLY A 210 19.09 -6.06 -0.58
CA GLY A 210 18.81 -5.64 0.79
C GLY A 210 17.32 -5.51 1.08
N PHE A 211 16.60 -4.78 0.23
CA PHE A 211 15.16 -4.61 0.41
C PHE A 211 14.36 -5.86 0.04
N GLY A 212 14.82 -6.61 -0.97
CA GLY A 212 14.22 -7.90 -1.31
C GLY A 212 14.30 -8.90 -0.16
N LEU A 213 15.46 -9.06 0.47
CA LEU A 213 15.64 -9.91 1.65
C LEU A 213 14.81 -9.43 2.84
N MET A 214 14.70 -8.11 3.06
CA MET A 214 13.87 -7.57 4.15
C MET A 214 12.38 -7.87 3.92
N LEU A 215 11.87 -7.66 2.71
CA LEU A 215 10.49 -8.00 2.37
C LEU A 215 10.24 -9.51 2.47
N TYR A 216 11.18 -10.33 2.00
CA TYR A 216 11.13 -11.79 2.13
C TYR A 216 11.06 -12.21 3.60
N ALA A 217 11.95 -11.64 4.45
CA ALA A 217 11.97 -11.95 5.88
C ALA A 217 10.67 -11.59 6.58
N PHE A 218 10.10 -10.41 6.29
CA PHE A 218 8.80 -10.01 6.86
C PHE A 218 7.64 -10.86 6.34
N SER A 219 7.65 -11.23 5.07
CA SER A 219 6.63 -12.12 4.53
C SER A 219 6.71 -13.51 5.17
N SER A 220 7.91 -14.09 5.27
CA SER A 220 8.14 -15.41 5.85
C SER A 220 7.95 -15.43 7.38
N ALA A 221 8.16 -14.30 8.07
CA ALA A 221 7.96 -14.22 9.51
C ALA A 221 6.49 -14.44 9.93
N GLY A 222 5.53 -14.15 9.05
CA GLY A 222 4.12 -14.46 9.28
C GLY A 222 3.84 -15.95 9.42
N ASP A 223 4.53 -16.78 8.63
CA ASP A 223 4.32 -18.24 8.57
C ASP A 223 5.31 -19.00 9.46
N LEU A 224 6.60 -18.65 9.42
CA LEU A 224 7.69 -19.36 10.11
C LEU A 224 7.95 -18.82 11.53
N GLY A 225 7.41 -17.62 11.85
CA GLY A 225 7.70 -16.90 13.07
C GLY A 225 9.04 -16.13 13.02
N PHE A 226 9.16 -15.09 13.86
CA PHE A 226 10.38 -14.29 13.97
C PHE A 226 11.58 -15.03 14.59
N THR A 227 11.33 -16.16 15.23
CA THR A 227 12.38 -17.00 15.85
C THR A 227 13.02 -17.98 14.87
N SER A 228 12.49 -18.12 13.67
CA SER A 228 13.05 -19.01 12.64
C SER A 228 14.46 -18.57 12.23
N PRO A 229 15.44 -19.49 12.19
CA PRO A 229 16.81 -19.16 11.74
C PRO A 229 16.87 -18.54 10.33
N ILE A 230 15.95 -18.95 9.45
CA ILE A 230 15.84 -18.43 8.08
C ILE A 230 15.43 -16.96 8.12
N VAL A 231 14.42 -16.61 8.93
CA VAL A 231 13.93 -15.23 9.09
C VAL A 231 15.00 -14.35 9.74
N ILE A 232 15.63 -14.82 10.81
CA ILE A 232 16.70 -14.11 11.51
C ILE A 232 17.90 -13.87 10.57
N GLY A 233 18.33 -14.91 9.87
CA GLY A 233 19.44 -14.82 8.91
C GLY A 233 19.14 -13.82 7.78
N ALA A 234 17.93 -13.87 7.20
CA ALA A 234 17.50 -12.94 6.17
C ALA A 234 17.42 -11.49 6.70
N LEU A 235 16.93 -11.27 7.95
CA LEU A 235 16.87 -9.94 8.57
C LEU A 235 18.27 -9.38 8.80
N ILE A 236 19.19 -10.16 9.40
CA ILE A 236 20.56 -9.71 9.67
C ILE A 236 21.26 -9.35 8.35
N LEU A 237 21.20 -10.24 7.35
CA LEU A 237 21.82 -10.01 6.05
C LEU A 237 21.22 -8.78 5.35
N SER A 238 19.90 -8.63 5.40
CA SER A 238 19.22 -7.46 4.82
C SER A 238 19.66 -6.16 5.50
N MET A 239 19.75 -6.13 6.84
CA MET A 239 20.18 -4.95 7.59
C MET A 239 21.62 -4.54 7.22
N VAL A 240 22.54 -5.51 7.10
CA VAL A 240 23.91 -5.23 6.67
C VAL A 240 23.94 -4.63 5.26
N ILE A 241 23.22 -5.23 4.32
CA ILE A 241 23.21 -4.76 2.92
C ILE A 241 22.53 -3.38 2.82
N ILE A 242 21.43 -3.14 3.55
CA ILE A 242 20.76 -1.84 3.60
C ILE A 242 21.66 -0.78 4.24
N TYR A 243 22.40 -1.12 5.28
CA TYR A 243 23.41 -0.20 5.84
C TYR A 243 24.46 0.20 4.80
N LEU A 244 25.00 -0.76 4.03
CA LEU A 244 25.93 -0.49 2.93
C LEU A 244 25.29 0.37 1.84
N PHE A 245 24.02 0.11 1.51
CA PHE A 245 23.23 0.93 0.60
C PHE A 245 23.13 2.38 1.10
N ILE A 246 22.65 2.59 2.33
CA ILE A 246 22.48 3.92 2.94
C ILE A 246 23.80 4.69 2.95
N ARG A 247 24.87 4.06 3.46
CA ARG A 247 26.21 4.67 3.47
C ARG A 247 26.65 5.11 2.07
N ARG A 248 26.38 4.27 1.07
CA ARG A 248 26.70 4.59 -0.32
C ARG A 248 25.86 5.76 -0.85
N GLN A 249 24.56 5.81 -0.57
CA GLN A 249 23.69 6.90 -1.03
C GLN A 249 24.12 8.28 -0.49
N PHE A 250 24.72 8.34 0.70
CA PHE A 250 25.24 9.59 1.25
C PHE A 250 26.58 10.01 0.62
N ASN A 251 27.37 9.06 0.11
CA ASN A 251 28.72 9.30 -0.38
C ASN A 251 28.80 9.57 -1.89
N ILE A 252 27.75 9.27 -2.65
CA ILE A 252 27.71 9.51 -4.10
C ILE A 252 26.90 10.75 -4.44
N THR A 253 27.29 11.44 -5.50
CA THR A 253 26.58 12.64 -5.99
C THR A 253 25.27 12.29 -6.69
N ASN A 254 25.25 11.20 -7.45
CA ASN A 254 24.09 10.73 -8.21
C ASN A 254 23.45 9.52 -7.49
N ALA A 255 22.81 9.78 -6.35
CA ALA A 255 22.18 8.76 -5.55
C ALA A 255 20.99 8.11 -6.30
N LEU A 256 20.88 6.77 -6.23
CA LEU A 256 19.71 6.03 -6.71
C LEU A 256 18.44 6.52 -5.99
N LEU A 257 18.56 6.76 -4.70
CA LEU A 257 17.52 7.30 -3.84
C LEU A 257 18.12 8.39 -2.97
N ASN A 258 17.71 9.63 -3.16
CA ASN A 258 18.25 10.77 -2.42
C ASN A 258 17.73 10.77 -0.98
N LEU A 259 18.42 10.06 -0.08
CA LEU A 259 18.05 9.98 1.34
C LEU A 259 18.27 11.32 2.09
N ARG A 260 18.91 12.31 1.48
CA ARG A 260 19.06 13.64 2.08
C ARG A 260 17.73 14.37 2.25
N VAL A 261 16.66 13.92 1.58
CA VAL A 261 15.29 14.44 1.79
C VAL A 261 14.81 14.27 3.24
N PHE A 262 15.34 13.30 3.99
CA PHE A 262 15.06 13.14 5.42
C PHE A 262 15.62 14.25 6.31
N LYS A 263 16.53 15.11 5.80
CA LYS A 263 16.92 16.35 6.50
C LYS A 263 15.75 17.33 6.64
N ASN A 264 14.77 17.24 5.76
CA ASN A 264 13.52 17.97 5.91
C ASN A 264 12.66 17.28 7.00
N ARG A 265 12.56 17.96 8.16
CA ARG A 265 11.86 17.43 9.33
C ARG A 265 10.39 17.10 9.03
N THR A 266 9.69 17.96 8.27
CA THR A 266 8.29 17.73 7.90
C THR A 266 8.15 16.47 7.06
N PHE A 267 9.00 16.29 6.05
CA PHE A 267 9.00 15.09 5.22
C PHE A 267 9.27 13.82 6.05
N ALA A 268 10.26 13.85 6.94
CA ALA A 268 10.60 12.71 7.80
C ALA A 268 9.42 12.32 8.70
N LEU A 269 8.81 13.29 9.39
CA LEU A 269 7.65 13.05 10.27
C LEU A 269 6.45 12.52 9.48
N CYS A 270 6.16 13.07 8.30
CA CYS A 270 5.09 12.59 7.43
C CYS A 270 5.35 11.17 6.93
N THR A 271 6.60 10.85 6.58
CA THR A 271 6.96 9.50 6.13
C THR A 271 6.76 8.47 7.25
N ILE A 272 7.25 8.74 8.45
CA ILE A 272 7.07 7.86 9.63
C ILE A 272 5.59 7.70 9.96
N SER A 273 4.83 8.79 10.00
CA SER A 273 3.38 8.74 10.26
C SER A 273 2.64 7.92 9.20
N SER A 274 2.99 8.09 7.92
CA SER A 274 2.41 7.30 6.82
C SER A 274 2.71 5.81 6.93
N MET A 275 3.93 5.45 7.37
CA MET A 275 4.30 4.06 7.63
C MET A 275 3.47 3.45 8.77
N ILE A 276 3.31 4.16 9.88
CA ILE A 276 2.52 3.68 11.03
C ILE A 276 1.04 3.54 10.66
N ILE A 277 0.48 4.50 9.92
CA ILE A 277 -0.91 4.41 9.44
C ILE A 277 -1.06 3.19 8.53
N MET A 278 -0.11 2.94 7.63
CA MET A 278 -0.16 1.76 6.76
C MET A 278 -0.11 0.45 7.55
N MET A 279 0.77 0.35 8.57
CA MET A 279 0.77 -0.81 9.50
C MET A 279 -0.59 -0.99 10.17
N SER A 280 -1.20 0.11 10.61
CA SER A 280 -2.50 0.08 11.29
C SER A 280 -3.66 -0.29 10.35
N MET A 281 -3.52 -0.06 9.04
CA MET A 281 -4.59 -0.24 8.06
C MET A 281 -4.64 -1.66 7.47
N VAL A 282 -3.47 -2.22 7.13
CA VAL A 282 -3.40 -3.47 6.36
C VAL A 282 -3.97 -4.65 7.15
N ARG A 283 -3.70 -4.73 8.42
CA ARG A 283 -3.99 -5.92 9.19
C ARG A 283 -5.42 -6.06 9.71
N PRO A 284 -6.12 -5.00 10.12
CA PRO A 284 -7.56 -5.12 10.44
C PRO A 284 -8.38 -5.72 9.30
N ALA A 285 -8.00 -5.48 8.06
CA ALA A 285 -8.63 -6.09 6.89
C ALA A 285 -8.47 -7.63 6.83
N LEU A 286 -7.53 -8.21 7.57
CA LEU A 286 -7.37 -9.66 7.71
C LEU A 286 -7.88 -10.16 9.08
N LEU A 287 -7.57 -9.45 10.18
CA LEU A 287 -7.92 -9.88 11.53
C LEU A 287 -9.43 -9.87 11.76
N ILE A 288 -10.15 -8.89 11.23
CA ILE A 288 -11.61 -8.81 11.37
C ILE A 288 -12.31 -10.00 10.70
N PRO A 289 -12.01 -10.39 9.44
CA PRO A 289 -12.57 -11.60 8.88
C PRO A 289 -12.23 -12.87 9.67
N LEU A 290 -11.00 -13.01 10.14
CA LEU A 290 -10.61 -14.15 10.96
C LEU A 290 -11.41 -14.21 12.27
N TYR A 291 -11.59 -13.08 12.93
CA TYR A 291 -12.41 -12.98 14.14
C TYR A 291 -13.88 -13.29 13.84
N VAL A 292 -14.47 -12.70 12.80
CA VAL A 292 -15.87 -12.91 12.43
C VAL A 292 -16.16 -14.38 12.09
N GLN A 293 -15.25 -15.03 11.37
CA GLN A 293 -15.43 -16.43 10.97
C GLN A 293 -15.14 -17.42 12.08
N ASN A 294 -14.07 -17.21 12.87
CA ASN A 294 -13.59 -18.20 13.82
C ASN A 294 -14.05 -17.93 15.27
N SER A 295 -14.27 -16.68 15.66
CA SER A 295 -14.72 -16.32 17.01
C SER A 295 -16.25 -16.16 17.05
N LEU A 296 -16.83 -15.44 16.08
CA LEU A 296 -18.29 -15.27 15.98
C LEU A 296 -18.98 -16.39 15.20
N SER A 297 -18.23 -17.30 14.57
CA SER A 297 -18.74 -18.42 13.76
C SER A 297 -19.72 -18.00 12.63
N LEU A 298 -19.49 -16.78 12.06
CA LEU A 298 -20.28 -16.25 10.96
C LEU A 298 -19.66 -16.61 9.59
N SER A 299 -20.45 -16.48 8.52
CA SER A 299 -20.01 -16.83 7.17
C SER A 299 -18.92 -15.91 6.63
N ALA A 300 -18.15 -16.39 5.65
CA ALA A 300 -17.17 -15.59 4.93
C ALA A 300 -17.80 -14.38 4.21
N LEU A 301 -19.03 -14.50 3.72
CA LEU A 301 -19.79 -13.40 3.12
C LEU A 301 -20.01 -12.27 4.15
N LEU A 302 -20.50 -12.61 5.34
CA LEU A 302 -20.72 -11.64 6.41
C LEU A 302 -19.42 -10.97 6.82
N SER A 303 -18.30 -11.71 6.90
CA SER A 303 -16.99 -11.11 7.22
C SER A 303 -16.53 -10.08 6.17
N GLY A 304 -16.82 -10.31 4.89
CA GLY A 304 -16.57 -9.34 3.81
C GLY A 304 -17.45 -8.09 3.92
N LEU A 305 -18.72 -8.26 4.29
CA LEU A 305 -19.66 -7.17 4.47
C LEU A 305 -19.31 -6.24 5.66
N VAL A 306 -18.56 -6.70 6.65
CA VAL A 306 -18.03 -5.82 7.71
C VAL A 306 -17.04 -4.80 7.13
N ILE A 307 -16.19 -5.23 6.20
CA ILE A 307 -15.10 -4.40 5.67
C ILE A 307 -15.60 -3.46 4.56
N MET A 308 -16.55 -3.91 3.74
CA MET A 308 -16.98 -3.23 2.52
C MET A 308 -17.45 -1.77 2.74
N PRO A 309 -18.34 -1.45 3.71
CA PRO A 309 -18.75 -0.07 3.94
C PRO A 309 -17.60 0.86 4.29
N GLY A 310 -16.67 0.39 5.12
CA GLY A 310 -15.47 1.15 5.48
C GLY A 310 -14.58 1.46 4.28
N ALA A 311 -14.37 0.50 3.39
CA ALA A 311 -13.56 0.70 2.19
C ALA A 311 -14.22 1.70 1.22
N ILE A 312 -15.53 1.64 1.04
CA ILE A 312 -16.29 2.60 0.22
C ILE A 312 -16.18 4.01 0.80
N ILE A 313 -16.43 4.16 2.11
CA ILE A 313 -16.32 5.45 2.81
C ILE A 313 -14.91 6.02 2.66
N ASN A 314 -13.88 5.21 2.87
CA ASN A 314 -12.48 5.65 2.74
C ASN A 314 -12.19 6.17 1.32
N GLY A 315 -12.59 5.44 0.28
CA GLY A 315 -12.40 5.83 -1.11
C GLY A 315 -13.11 7.16 -1.43
N ILE A 316 -14.39 7.26 -1.14
CA ILE A 316 -15.19 8.47 -1.42
C ILE A 316 -14.66 9.67 -0.63
N MET A 317 -14.45 9.48 0.67
CA MET A 317 -14.00 10.56 1.56
C MET A 317 -12.60 11.06 1.24
N SER A 318 -11.73 10.27 0.62
CA SER A 318 -10.39 10.74 0.23
C SER A 318 -10.44 11.93 -0.74
N VAL A 319 -11.45 11.99 -1.64
CA VAL A 319 -11.65 13.12 -2.56
C VAL A 319 -12.10 14.38 -1.81
N PHE A 320 -13.05 14.22 -0.88
CA PHE A 320 -13.51 15.34 -0.05
C PHE A 320 -12.38 15.84 0.86
N THR A 321 -11.65 14.93 1.50
CA THR A 321 -10.47 15.26 2.31
C THR A 321 -9.44 16.04 1.49
N GLY A 322 -9.26 15.72 0.20
CA GLY A 322 -8.41 16.47 -0.71
C GLY A 322 -8.84 17.93 -0.87
N LYS A 323 -10.12 18.17 -1.09
CA LYS A 323 -10.69 19.53 -1.17
C LYS A 323 -10.59 20.29 0.16
N PHE A 324 -10.86 19.61 1.28
CA PHE A 324 -10.70 20.20 2.61
C PHE A 324 -9.24 20.55 2.91
N TYR A 325 -8.31 19.68 2.50
CA TYR A 325 -6.87 19.97 2.62
C TYR A 325 -6.48 21.22 1.86
N ASP A 326 -6.93 21.38 0.62
CA ASP A 326 -6.63 22.54 -0.20
C ASP A 326 -7.19 23.83 0.43
N LYS A 327 -8.35 23.76 1.12
CA LYS A 327 -9.00 24.91 1.76
C LYS A 327 -8.48 25.21 3.16
N TYR A 328 -8.35 24.20 4.03
CA TYR A 328 -8.11 24.39 5.48
C TYR A 328 -6.73 23.95 5.95
N GLY A 329 -5.95 23.28 5.09
CA GLY A 329 -4.64 22.77 5.43
C GLY A 329 -4.65 21.38 6.09
N PRO A 330 -3.45 20.87 6.41
CA PRO A 330 -3.29 19.52 6.94
C PRO A 330 -3.72 19.38 8.40
N ARG A 331 -3.49 20.40 9.25
CA ARG A 331 -3.62 20.28 10.70
C ARG A 331 -4.99 19.82 11.20
N PRO A 332 -6.12 20.47 10.82
CA PRO A 332 -7.43 20.04 11.31
C PRO A 332 -7.74 18.59 10.90
N LEU A 333 -7.38 18.20 9.68
CA LEU A 333 -7.61 16.85 9.17
C LEU A 333 -6.77 15.81 9.90
N ILE A 334 -5.48 16.09 10.11
CA ILE A 334 -4.55 15.19 10.79
C ILE A 334 -4.96 15.00 12.26
N TYR A 335 -5.31 16.07 12.97
CA TYR A 335 -5.69 15.94 14.38
C TYR A 335 -7.02 15.21 14.55
N THR A 336 -8.04 15.58 13.81
CA THR A 336 -9.34 14.88 13.83
C THR A 336 -9.19 13.43 13.41
N GLY A 337 -8.42 13.17 12.34
CA GLY A 337 -8.17 11.82 11.85
C GLY A 337 -7.48 10.93 12.89
N PHE A 338 -6.40 11.40 13.54
CA PHE A 338 -5.72 10.61 14.57
C PHE A 338 -6.58 10.42 15.82
N THR A 339 -7.36 11.42 16.24
CA THR A 339 -8.28 11.28 17.37
C THR A 339 -9.30 10.17 17.11
N ILE A 340 -9.98 10.21 15.95
CA ILE A 340 -10.97 9.19 15.58
C ILE A 340 -10.30 7.82 15.40
N LEU A 341 -9.11 7.76 14.76
CA LEU A 341 -8.37 6.52 14.57
C LEU A 341 -7.97 5.88 15.91
N THR A 342 -7.51 6.67 16.88
CA THR A 342 -7.14 6.20 18.21
C THR A 342 -8.36 5.64 18.94
N ILE A 343 -9.47 6.40 19.00
CA ILE A 343 -10.70 5.97 19.65
C ILE A 343 -11.21 4.66 19.04
N THR A 344 -11.35 4.60 17.73
CA THR A 344 -11.87 3.41 17.05
C THR A 344 -10.91 2.22 17.15
N THR A 345 -9.60 2.44 17.24
CA THR A 345 -8.63 1.37 17.47
C THR A 345 -8.76 0.82 18.89
N ILE A 346 -8.92 1.70 19.90
CA ILE A 346 -9.17 1.28 21.29
C ILE A 346 -10.48 0.51 21.40
N MET A 347 -11.55 0.95 20.71
CA MET A 347 -12.82 0.22 20.68
C MET A 347 -12.68 -1.22 20.14
N LEU A 348 -11.74 -1.45 19.22
CA LEU A 348 -11.42 -2.78 18.68
C LEU A 348 -10.46 -3.60 19.57
N CYS A 349 -10.01 -3.08 20.70
CA CYS A 349 -9.23 -3.83 21.69
C CYS A 349 -10.10 -4.60 22.69
N PHE A 350 -11.42 -4.46 22.63
CA PHE A 350 -12.38 -5.07 23.56
C PHE A 350 -13.41 -5.90 22.78
N LEU A 351 -12.92 -6.87 22.01
CA LEU A 351 -13.77 -7.78 21.24
C LEU A 351 -14.05 -9.05 22.03
N HIS A 352 -15.32 -9.40 22.16
CA HIS A 352 -15.78 -10.60 22.87
C HIS A 352 -16.53 -11.55 21.91
N THR A 353 -16.70 -12.80 22.30
CA THR A 353 -17.41 -13.81 21.48
C THR A 353 -18.89 -13.48 21.22
N ASP A 354 -19.44 -12.51 21.93
CA ASP A 354 -20.80 -11.98 21.82
C ASP A 354 -20.88 -10.56 21.21
N THR A 355 -19.75 -10.03 20.69
CA THR A 355 -19.71 -8.70 20.09
C THR A 355 -20.68 -8.60 18.91
N SER A 356 -21.54 -7.57 18.94
CA SER A 356 -22.53 -7.33 17.89
C SER A 356 -21.88 -7.13 16.52
N TYR A 357 -22.41 -7.80 15.52
CA TYR A 357 -22.02 -7.66 14.13
C TYR A 357 -22.14 -6.21 13.63
N THR A 358 -23.22 -5.51 14.00
CA THR A 358 -23.44 -4.10 13.64
C THR A 358 -22.37 -3.19 14.26
N TYR A 359 -21.94 -3.48 15.51
CA TYR A 359 -20.85 -2.74 16.15
C TYR A 359 -19.57 -2.81 15.33
N LEU A 360 -19.20 -3.99 14.83
CA LEU A 360 -18.00 -4.17 14.01
C LEU A 360 -18.08 -3.34 12.71
N ILE A 361 -19.22 -3.37 12.02
CA ILE A 361 -19.43 -2.59 10.79
C ILE A 361 -19.25 -1.09 11.06
N VAL A 362 -19.91 -0.57 12.09
CA VAL A 362 -19.90 0.86 12.40
C VAL A 362 -18.52 1.33 12.83
N VAL A 363 -17.87 0.61 13.76
CA VAL A 363 -16.54 0.96 14.26
C VAL A 363 -15.51 0.89 13.13
N TYR A 364 -15.56 -0.16 12.28
CA TYR A 364 -14.65 -0.27 11.14
C TYR A 364 -14.89 0.82 10.10
N ALA A 365 -16.13 1.17 9.83
CA ALA A 365 -16.48 2.24 8.88
C ALA A 365 -15.96 3.62 9.38
N ILE A 366 -16.16 3.96 10.65
CA ILE A 366 -15.64 5.19 11.27
C ILE A 366 -14.10 5.19 11.27
N ARG A 367 -13.50 4.04 11.52
CA ARG A 367 -12.04 3.86 11.44
C ARG A 367 -11.52 4.14 10.04
N MET A 368 -12.15 3.59 9.00
CA MET A 368 -11.76 3.82 7.60
C MET A 368 -11.99 5.27 7.15
N PHE A 369 -13.04 5.92 7.66
CA PHE A 369 -13.23 7.36 7.52
C PHE A 369 -12.03 8.14 8.09
N SER A 370 -11.55 7.80 9.29
CA SER A 370 -10.39 8.47 9.89
C SER A 370 -9.10 8.28 9.07
N VAL A 371 -8.91 7.10 8.48
CA VAL A 371 -7.77 6.83 7.60
C VAL A 371 -7.78 7.75 6.37
N SER A 372 -8.97 8.04 5.80
CA SER A 372 -9.09 8.98 4.67
C SER A 372 -8.67 10.40 5.06
N LEU A 373 -8.94 10.82 6.31
CA LEU A 373 -8.51 12.12 6.84
C LEU A 373 -7.00 12.22 7.08
N LEU A 374 -6.28 11.09 7.14
CA LEU A 374 -4.86 11.03 7.48
C LEU A 374 -3.95 10.79 6.27
N MET A 375 -4.25 9.75 5.49
CA MET A 375 -3.31 9.21 4.50
C MET A 375 -2.97 10.24 3.43
N MET A 376 -4.00 10.90 2.88
CA MET A 376 -3.84 11.89 1.83
C MET A 376 -3.18 13.19 2.35
N PRO A 377 -3.63 13.84 3.45
CA PRO A 377 -2.99 15.04 3.96
C PRO A 377 -1.52 14.84 4.34
N ILE A 378 -1.19 13.74 5.01
CA ILE A 378 0.18 13.42 5.41
C ILE A 378 1.08 13.23 4.20
N ASN A 379 0.64 12.47 3.18
CA ASN A 379 1.41 12.29 1.96
C ASN A 379 1.63 13.62 1.23
N THR A 380 0.57 14.40 1.06
CA THR A 380 0.64 15.68 0.34
C THR A 380 1.52 16.69 1.09
N THR A 381 1.38 16.80 2.41
CA THR A 381 2.21 17.71 3.23
C THR A 381 3.69 17.31 3.17
N GLY A 382 3.98 16.01 3.29
CA GLY A 382 5.34 15.50 3.19
C GLY A 382 6.00 15.86 1.87
N ILE A 383 5.34 15.60 0.74
CA ILE A 383 5.90 15.90 -0.59
C ILE A 383 5.94 17.40 -0.85
N ASN A 384 4.93 18.17 -0.41
CA ASN A 384 4.91 19.62 -0.57
C ASN A 384 6.03 20.35 0.22
N SER A 385 6.59 19.70 1.23
CA SER A 385 7.72 20.24 1.99
C SER A 385 9.06 20.09 1.25
N LEU A 386 9.12 19.31 0.18
CA LEU A 386 10.31 19.08 -0.62
C LEU A 386 10.42 20.07 -1.77
N ARG A 387 11.65 20.23 -2.28
CA ARG A 387 11.91 20.96 -3.51
C ARG A 387 11.37 20.16 -4.71
N ASN A 388 11.01 20.84 -5.77
CA ASN A 388 10.45 20.19 -6.96
C ASN A 388 11.37 19.10 -7.55
N GLU A 389 12.69 19.27 -7.43
CA GLU A 389 13.71 18.32 -7.88
C GLU A 389 13.79 17.04 -7.03
N GLU A 390 13.21 17.07 -5.84
CA GLU A 390 13.23 15.98 -4.86
C GLU A 390 11.91 15.18 -4.83
N ILE A 391 10.89 15.64 -5.57
CA ILE A 391 9.55 15.02 -5.58
C ILE A 391 9.61 13.55 -6.02
N SER A 392 10.39 13.22 -7.05
CA SER A 392 10.57 11.85 -7.53
C SER A 392 11.10 10.92 -6.44
N HIS A 393 12.17 11.35 -5.76
CA HIS A 393 12.76 10.61 -4.65
C HIS A 393 11.84 10.54 -3.43
N GLY A 394 11.22 11.67 -3.05
CA GLY A 394 10.28 11.72 -1.94
C GLY A 394 9.09 10.79 -2.14
N THR A 395 8.49 10.81 -3.32
CA THR A 395 7.37 9.94 -3.68
C THR A 395 7.75 8.47 -3.63
N ALA A 396 8.91 8.10 -4.18
CA ALA A 396 9.40 6.72 -4.13
C ALA A 396 9.69 6.28 -2.67
N ILE A 397 10.33 7.12 -1.84
CA ILE A 397 10.61 6.83 -0.42
C ILE A 397 9.32 6.60 0.35
N MET A 398 8.30 7.46 0.20
CA MET A 398 7.04 7.30 0.91
C MET A 398 6.28 6.03 0.47
N ASN A 399 6.25 5.73 -0.83
CA ASN A 399 5.63 4.50 -1.34
C ASN A 399 6.37 3.26 -0.85
N PHE A 400 7.69 3.26 -0.95
CA PHE A 400 8.53 2.17 -0.46
C PHE A 400 8.34 1.94 1.04
N GLY A 401 8.40 3.01 1.84
CA GLY A 401 8.18 2.96 3.29
C GLY A 401 6.83 2.34 3.65
N ARG A 402 5.77 2.67 2.90
CA ARG A 402 4.43 2.06 3.11
C ARG A 402 4.41 0.57 2.79
N VAL A 403 5.04 0.13 1.70
CA VAL A 403 5.14 -1.30 1.37
C VAL A 403 5.87 -2.06 2.46
N MET A 404 7.03 -1.53 2.91
CA MET A 404 7.80 -2.12 4.01
C MET A 404 7.01 -2.18 5.32
N ALA A 405 6.34 -1.08 5.67
CA ALA A 405 5.51 -0.99 6.86
C ALA A 405 4.31 -1.95 6.81
N GLY A 406 3.68 -2.09 5.64
CA GLY A 406 2.60 -3.06 5.44
C GLY A 406 3.06 -4.50 5.66
N SER A 407 4.20 -4.88 5.10
CA SER A 407 4.78 -6.23 5.28
C SER A 407 5.19 -6.49 6.73
N LEU A 408 5.89 -5.54 7.36
CA LEU A 408 6.29 -5.64 8.78
C LEU A 408 5.06 -5.70 9.69
N GLY A 409 4.08 -4.83 9.49
CA GLY A 409 2.83 -4.80 10.26
C GLY A 409 2.08 -6.13 10.16
N THR A 410 2.04 -6.71 8.96
CA THR A 410 1.46 -8.03 8.73
C THR A 410 2.13 -9.10 9.59
N ALA A 411 3.45 -9.19 9.54
CA ALA A 411 4.21 -10.19 10.28
C ALA A 411 4.06 -10.02 11.81
N LEU A 412 4.21 -8.78 12.30
CA LEU A 412 4.09 -8.48 13.73
C LEU A 412 2.72 -8.85 14.28
N MET A 413 1.64 -8.50 13.56
CA MET A 413 0.29 -8.75 14.07
C MET A 413 -0.11 -10.22 14.05
N VAL A 414 0.35 -11.02 13.05
CA VAL A 414 0.16 -12.48 13.11
C VAL A 414 0.88 -13.07 14.31
N THR A 415 2.12 -12.64 14.53
CA THR A 415 2.91 -13.12 15.66
C THR A 415 2.26 -12.75 17.00
N LEU A 416 1.80 -11.51 17.14
CA LEU A 416 1.11 -11.06 18.36
C LEU A 416 -0.23 -11.79 18.59
N MET A 417 -1.00 -12.00 17.52
CA MET A 417 -2.25 -12.78 17.59
C MET A 417 -1.96 -14.22 18.05
N SER A 418 -0.97 -14.87 17.45
CA SER A 418 -0.57 -16.22 17.83
C SER A 418 -0.02 -16.30 19.26
N PHE A 419 0.71 -15.28 19.69
CA PHE A 419 1.24 -15.17 21.04
C PHE A 419 0.09 -15.00 22.07
N GLY A 420 -0.85 -14.12 21.81
CA GLY A 420 -2.03 -13.92 22.65
C GLY A 420 -2.88 -15.18 22.77
N ALA A 421 -3.12 -15.87 21.64
CA ALA A 421 -3.82 -17.14 21.64
C ALA A 421 -3.12 -18.22 22.49
N LYS A 422 -1.78 -18.32 22.40
CA LYS A 422 -0.99 -19.26 23.21
C LYS A 422 -1.05 -18.94 24.69
N ILE A 423 -0.96 -17.67 25.09
CA ILE A 423 -1.09 -17.26 26.50
C ILE A 423 -2.45 -17.71 27.05
N PHE A 424 -3.53 -17.42 26.33
CA PHE A 424 -4.85 -17.85 26.76
C PHE A 424 -4.96 -19.37 26.88
N LEU A 425 -4.47 -20.12 25.90
CA LEU A 425 -4.48 -21.58 25.92
C LEU A 425 -3.73 -22.17 27.15
N SER A 426 -2.64 -21.52 27.59
CA SER A 426 -1.89 -21.96 28.79
C SER A 426 -2.58 -21.64 30.11
N THR A 427 -3.54 -20.72 30.12
CA THR A 427 -4.25 -20.23 31.30
C THR A 427 -5.76 -20.51 31.24
N SER A 428 -6.22 -21.24 30.22
CA SER A 428 -7.65 -21.47 29.96
C SER A 428 -8.32 -22.24 31.11
N PRO A 429 -9.51 -21.80 31.57
CA PRO A 429 -10.27 -22.47 32.57
C PRO A 429 -10.73 -23.86 32.12
N SER A 430 -10.66 -24.86 33.03
CA SER A 430 -11.01 -26.26 32.74
C SER A 430 -12.50 -26.51 32.45
N HIS A 431 -13.37 -25.53 32.66
CA HIS A 431 -14.82 -25.65 32.48
C HIS A 431 -15.29 -25.25 31.05
N LEU A 432 -14.40 -24.73 30.19
CA LEU A 432 -14.74 -24.35 28.84
C LEU A 432 -14.65 -25.54 27.87
N THR A 433 -15.55 -25.58 26.91
CA THR A 433 -15.48 -26.54 25.80
C THR A 433 -14.32 -26.22 24.86
N ALA A 434 -13.83 -27.22 24.09
CA ALA A 434 -12.76 -27.03 23.13
C ALA A 434 -13.10 -25.94 22.08
N THR A 435 -14.38 -25.81 21.72
CA THR A 435 -14.86 -24.79 20.77
C THR A 435 -14.78 -23.39 21.39
N GLU A 436 -15.26 -23.21 22.62
CA GLU A 436 -15.19 -21.93 23.34
C GLU A 436 -13.75 -21.49 23.59
N ILE A 437 -12.87 -22.42 23.96
CA ILE A 437 -11.43 -22.15 24.13
C ILE A 437 -10.84 -21.62 22.81
N LYS A 438 -11.15 -22.25 21.67
CA LYS A 438 -10.68 -21.81 20.35
C LYS A 438 -11.22 -20.41 20.00
N GLN A 439 -12.51 -20.17 20.21
CA GLN A 439 -13.14 -18.87 19.90
C GLN A 439 -12.56 -17.73 20.76
N GLN A 440 -12.42 -17.96 22.07
CA GLN A 440 -11.86 -16.97 22.98
C GLN A 440 -10.35 -16.74 22.73
N SER A 441 -9.59 -17.77 22.41
CA SER A 441 -8.16 -17.63 22.11
C SER A 441 -7.92 -16.71 20.89
N ILE A 442 -8.77 -16.82 19.88
CA ILE A 442 -8.69 -15.96 18.70
C ILE A 442 -9.09 -14.52 19.04
N ALA A 443 -10.18 -14.32 19.80
CA ALA A 443 -10.61 -12.98 20.22
C ALA A 443 -9.49 -12.26 21.00
N ILE A 444 -8.92 -12.91 22.01
CA ILE A 444 -7.81 -12.36 22.81
C ILE A 444 -6.56 -12.08 21.95
N GLY A 445 -6.23 -12.97 21.01
CA GLY A 445 -5.12 -12.75 20.08
C GLY A 445 -5.34 -11.51 19.20
N VAL A 446 -6.56 -11.28 18.76
CA VAL A 446 -6.96 -10.10 17.99
C VAL A 446 -6.89 -8.84 18.85
N ASP A 447 -7.39 -8.88 20.11
CA ASP A 447 -7.35 -7.76 21.03
C ASP A 447 -5.91 -7.30 21.34
N ILE A 448 -5.00 -8.23 21.61
CA ILE A 448 -3.57 -7.92 21.83
C ILE A 448 -2.97 -7.27 20.58
N SER A 449 -3.34 -7.74 19.39
CA SER A 449 -2.88 -7.15 18.13
C SER A 449 -3.40 -5.71 17.97
N PHE A 450 -4.67 -5.44 18.29
CA PHE A 450 -5.23 -4.09 18.26
C PHE A 450 -4.65 -3.18 19.36
N ALA A 451 -4.36 -3.69 20.54
CA ALA A 451 -3.69 -2.95 21.61
C ALA A 451 -2.30 -2.45 21.16
N PHE A 452 -1.52 -3.30 20.49
CA PHE A 452 -0.25 -2.90 19.90
C PHE A 452 -0.43 -1.80 18.84
N VAL A 453 -1.43 -1.93 17.96
CA VAL A 453 -1.75 -0.90 16.99
C VAL A 453 -2.17 0.41 17.64
N ALA A 454 -2.93 0.37 18.71
CA ALA A 454 -3.34 1.55 19.46
C ALA A 454 -2.13 2.33 19.98
N VAL A 455 -1.14 1.63 20.54
CA VAL A 455 0.13 2.23 20.98
C VAL A 455 0.86 2.90 19.81
N LEU A 456 0.97 2.22 18.66
CA LEU A 456 1.60 2.79 17.48
C LEU A 456 0.86 4.02 16.93
N VAL A 457 -0.48 3.97 16.91
CA VAL A 457 -1.31 5.09 16.46
C VAL A 457 -1.18 6.28 17.40
N MET A 458 -1.15 6.08 18.72
CA MET A 458 -0.88 7.14 19.70
C MET A 458 0.51 7.74 19.52
N ALA A 459 1.53 6.92 19.29
CA ALA A 459 2.88 7.41 18.98
C ALA A 459 2.89 8.25 17.69
N ALA A 460 2.19 7.79 16.63
CA ALA A 460 2.07 8.55 15.39
C ALA A 460 1.29 9.86 15.59
N TYR A 461 0.30 9.87 16.46
CA TYR A 461 -0.43 11.09 16.82
C TYR A 461 0.51 12.12 17.46
N VAL A 462 1.32 11.71 18.43
CA VAL A 462 2.34 12.57 19.05
C VAL A 462 3.32 13.11 18.01
N ILE A 463 3.80 12.25 17.10
CA ILE A 463 4.68 12.65 15.99
C ILE A 463 3.97 13.69 15.09
N ALA A 464 2.70 13.48 14.82
CA ALA A 464 1.92 14.34 13.93
C ALA A 464 1.68 15.75 14.49
N LEU A 465 1.70 15.94 15.84
CA LEU A 465 1.63 17.27 16.46
C LEU A 465 2.79 18.20 16.04
N PHE A 466 3.92 17.62 15.63
CA PHE A 466 5.11 18.34 15.17
C PHE A 466 5.13 18.58 13.65
N ILE A 467 4.14 18.08 12.89
CA ILE A 467 4.04 18.32 11.46
C ILE A 467 3.62 19.77 11.21
N ARG A 468 4.46 20.49 10.44
CA ARG A 468 4.22 21.87 10.06
C ARG A 468 4.13 22.01 8.55
N GLU A 469 3.15 22.74 8.08
CA GLU A 469 3.06 23.08 6.66
C GLU A 469 4.12 24.14 6.30
N PRO A 470 4.68 24.12 5.08
CA PRO A 470 5.54 25.20 4.59
C PRO A 470 4.81 26.54 4.65
N LYS A 471 5.49 27.58 5.20
CA LYS A 471 4.91 28.92 5.41
C LYS A 471 4.34 29.56 4.13
N GLU A 472 4.96 29.30 2.99
CA GLU A 472 4.51 29.80 1.67
C GLU A 472 3.09 29.31 1.34
N ILE A 473 2.79 28.03 1.62
CA ILE A 473 1.49 27.44 1.33
C ILE A 473 0.46 27.97 2.33
N GLU A 474 0.83 28.08 3.60
CA GLU A 474 -0.03 28.64 4.65
C GLU A 474 -0.39 30.10 4.36
N SER A 475 0.56 30.92 3.91
CA SER A 475 0.32 32.34 3.59
C SER A 475 -0.57 32.52 2.37
N ASN A 476 -0.38 31.72 1.33
CA ASN A 476 -1.22 31.76 0.13
C ASN A 476 -2.66 31.34 0.41
N ARG A 477 -2.84 30.35 1.29
CA ARG A 477 -4.18 29.85 1.67
C ARG A 477 -4.98 30.88 2.48
N ARG A 478 -4.32 31.73 3.28
CA ARG A 478 -4.98 32.83 4.04
C ARG A 478 -5.44 34.00 3.16
N LYS A 479 -5.04 34.05 1.89
CA LYS A 479 -5.45 35.09 0.92
C LYS A 479 -6.72 34.72 0.14
N PHE A 480 -7.19 33.49 0.22
CA PHE A 480 -8.46 32.99 -0.33
C PHE A 480 -9.45 32.65 0.80
#